data_61d0eff7fd2f9a6e6642578bb24bd346
#
_entry.id   61d0eff7fd2f9a6e6642578bb24bd346
#
_cell.length_a   1.000
_cell.length_b   1.000
_cell.length_c   1.000
_cell.angle_alpha   90.00
_cell.angle_beta   90.00
_cell.angle_gamma   90.00
#
_symmetry.space_group_name_H-M   'P 1'
#
loop_
_entity.id
_entity.type
_entity.pdbx_description
1 polymer ?
#
loop_
_entity_poly.entity_id
_entity_poly.type
_entity_poly.pdbx_seq_one_letter_code
_entity_poly.pdbx_strand_id
1 'polypeptide(L)'
;MPAFTTAVFPRGKTMRPHEGFGWSGLLFRAALSGICTSVLLTLLTLLFAPSVDAAEKGAGLRLYGQTGEELGFAPRLQTRVSATVTGMLARVRVEQHFSNPSDAWVEGIYVFPLPVDAAVDRLRMHYGGRVIEGEIQEKAQARRTYEKARASGKGASLLDQQRANIFTTSVANVPPGETVQVEIEYQQRLRWLEGEFSLRLPMVVGPRYIPGTPLVTESTGFAGTGWSADTDQVADASLITPPVVEGAAGDFNPVSIEVDLNIGLHLVDIDSAYHPVEVVEQAAGRYRVTLAEGSVPAERDF
;
A
#
# COMPACT_ATOMS: atom_id res chain seq x y z
N MET A 1 -34.24 12.52 -20.51
CA MET A 1 -35.47 11.76 -20.76
C MET A 1 -35.18 10.69 -21.77
N PRO A 2 -35.14 9.41 -21.38
CA PRO A 2 -35.35 8.33 -22.33
C PRO A 2 -36.63 7.56 -22.01
N ALA A 3 -37.27 7.15 -23.07
CA ALA A 3 -38.62 6.58 -23.14
C ALA A 3 -38.67 5.13 -22.66
N PHE A 4 -39.71 4.80 -21.91
CA PHE A 4 -40.10 3.45 -21.56
C PHE A 4 -40.79 2.77 -22.76
N THR A 5 -40.33 1.57 -23.13
CA THR A 5 -41.01 0.70 -24.08
C THR A 5 -41.72 -0.40 -23.31
N THR A 6 -43.05 -0.38 -23.35
CA THR A 6 -43.94 -1.39 -22.77
C THR A 6 -44.14 -2.51 -23.80
N ALA A 7 -43.81 -3.76 -23.43
CA ALA A 7 -44.11 -4.94 -24.21
C ALA A 7 -45.47 -5.53 -23.76
N VAL A 8 -46.41 -5.64 -24.71
CA VAL A 8 -47.74 -6.23 -24.56
C VAL A 8 -47.66 -7.70 -24.96
N PHE A 9 -48.10 -8.62 -24.09
CA PHE A 9 -48.29 -10.04 -24.43
C PHE A 9 -49.72 -10.31 -24.89
N PRO A 10 -49.94 -11.08 -25.94
CA PRO A 10 -51.31 -11.49 -26.37
C PRO A 10 -51.80 -12.72 -25.59
N ARG A 11 -53.06 -12.63 -25.21
CA ARG A 11 -53.91 -13.71 -24.63
C ARG A 11 -54.30 -14.73 -25.71
N GLY A 12 -54.27 -16.01 -25.29
CA GLY A 12 -55.29 -16.94 -25.76
C GLY A 12 -54.82 -18.19 -26.44
N LYS A 13 -55.06 -19.34 -25.79
CA LYS A 13 -56.01 -20.36 -26.23
C LYS A 13 -56.03 -21.55 -25.28
N THR A 14 -57.18 -21.83 -24.76
CA THR A 14 -57.54 -23.04 -24.01
C THR A 14 -57.53 -24.25 -24.93
N MET A 15 -56.80 -25.34 -24.56
CA MET A 15 -56.97 -26.68 -25.12
C MET A 15 -57.32 -27.65 -24.00
N ARG A 16 -58.31 -28.49 -24.29
CA ARG A 16 -58.94 -29.51 -23.44
C ARG A 16 -57.97 -30.69 -23.23
N PRO A 17 -58.13 -31.46 -22.14
CA PRO A 17 -57.28 -32.58 -21.85
C PRO A 17 -57.62 -33.82 -22.67
N HIS A 18 -56.64 -34.50 -23.20
CA HIS A 18 -56.73 -35.86 -23.69
C HIS A 18 -56.17 -36.81 -22.61
N GLU A 19 -56.98 -37.73 -22.18
CA GLU A 19 -56.59 -38.85 -21.32
C GLU A 19 -55.69 -39.80 -22.11
N GLY A 20 -54.51 -40.13 -21.56
CA GLY A 20 -53.55 -41.08 -22.12
C GLY A 20 -52.64 -41.64 -21.05
N PHE A 21 -53.10 -42.74 -20.50
CA PHE A 21 -52.39 -43.89 -19.93
C PHE A 21 -50.92 -43.74 -19.50
N GLY A 22 -50.72 -44.04 -18.20
CA GLY A 22 -49.50 -43.99 -17.46
C GLY A 22 -48.34 -44.86 -17.96
N TRP A 23 -47.20 -44.36 -17.68
CA TRP A 23 -45.90 -45.02 -17.40
C TRP A 23 -44.76 -43.98 -17.17
N SER A 24 -45.10 -42.71 -17.05
CA SER A 24 -44.14 -41.65 -16.86
C SER A 24 -43.77 -41.28 -15.40
N GLY A 25 -44.43 -41.89 -14.43
CA GLY A 25 -44.26 -41.53 -13.01
C GLY A 25 -42.94 -42.04 -12.38
N LEU A 26 -42.38 -43.15 -12.89
CA LEU A 26 -41.16 -43.71 -12.31
C LEU A 26 -39.86 -43.00 -12.80
N LEU A 27 -39.86 -42.63 -14.06
CA LEU A 27 -38.69 -41.92 -14.66
C LEU A 27 -38.59 -40.47 -14.18
N PHE A 28 -39.74 -39.84 -13.92
CA PHE A 28 -39.76 -38.46 -13.41
C PHE A 28 -39.27 -38.34 -11.96
N ARG A 29 -39.55 -39.35 -11.12
CA ARG A 29 -39.05 -39.42 -9.74
C ARG A 29 -37.55 -39.69 -9.68
N ALA A 30 -37.01 -40.50 -10.56
CA ALA A 30 -35.59 -40.77 -10.65
C ALA A 30 -34.81 -39.53 -11.15
N ALA A 31 -35.35 -38.75 -12.12
CA ALA A 31 -34.75 -37.54 -12.62
C ALA A 31 -34.75 -36.40 -11.57
N LEU A 32 -35.84 -36.22 -10.83
CA LEU A 32 -35.89 -35.23 -9.74
C LEU A 32 -34.95 -35.58 -8.60
N SER A 33 -34.83 -36.85 -8.23
CA SER A 33 -33.88 -37.30 -7.21
C SER A 33 -32.42 -37.05 -7.61
N GLY A 34 -32.06 -37.29 -8.88
CA GLY A 34 -30.73 -37.05 -9.41
C GLY A 34 -30.38 -35.53 -9.44
N ILE A 35 -31.34 -34.67 -9.76
CA ILE A 35 -31.13 -33.24 -9.78
C ILE A 35 -30.99 -32.69 -8.34
N CYS A 36 -31.81 -33.14 -7.39
CA CYS A 36 -31.68 -32.75 -5.98
C CYS A 36 -30.35 -33.21 -5.37
N THR A 37 -29.86 -34.39 -5.67
CA THR A 37 -28.57 -34.88 -5.15
C THR A 37 -27.40 -34.15 -5.80
N SER A 38 -27.43 -33.81 -7.09
CA SER A 38 -26.39 -33.02 -7.73
C SER A 38 -26.35 -31.57 -7.24
N VAL A 39 -27.53 -30.95 -7.01
CA VAL A 39 -27.61 -29.58 -6.43
C VAL A 39 -27.12 -29.57 -4.99
N LEU A 40 -27.46 -30.61 -4.19
CA LEU A 40 -26.97 -30.72 -2.82
C LEU A 40 -25.46 -30.96 -2.76
N LEU A 41 -24.91 -31.73 -3.69
CA LEU A 41 -23.47 -31.99 -3.78
C LEU A 41 -22.69 -30.73 -4.23
N THR A 42 -23.24 -29.98 -5.19
CA THR A 42 -22.63 -28.68 -5.59
C THR A 42 -22.76 -27.62 -4.50
N LEU A 43 -23.86 -27.60 -3.74
CA LEU A 43 -23.99 -26.69 -2.59
C LEU A 43 -23.02 -27.06 -1.47
N LEU A 44 -22.81 -28.35 -1.24
CA LEU A 44 -21.86 -28.86 -0.25
C LEU A 44 -20.41 -28.56 -0.64
N THR A 45 -20.05 -28.64 -1.93
CA THR A 45 -18.72 -28.25 -2.40
C THR A 45 -18.48 -26.74 -2.35
N LEU A 46 -19.54 -25.89 -2.47
CA LEU A 46 -19.43 -24.46 -2.24
C LEU A 46 -19.23 -24.11 -0.75
N LEU A 47 -19.81 -24.91 0.16
CA LEU A 47 -19.64 -24.72 1.61
C LEU A 47 -18.25 -25.16 2.12
N PHE A 48 -17.58 -26.04 1.38
CA PHE A 48 -16.20 -26.48 1.65
C PHE A 48 -15.18 -25.89 0.65
N ALA A 49 -15.58 -24.93 -0.19
CA ALA A 49 -14.59 -24.15 -0.91
C ALA A 49 -13.70 -23.49 0.14
N PRO A 50 -12.37 -23.78 0.15
CA PRO A 50 -11.50 -23.05 1.03
C PRO A 50 -11.71 -21.57 0.69
N SER A 51 -12.03 -20.77 1.69
CA SER A 51 -11.92 -19.34 1.57
C SER A 51 -10.50 -19.09 1.09
N VAL A 52 -10.34 -18.66 -0.14
CA VAL A 52 -9.09 -18.05 -0.58
C VAL A 52 -9.06 -16.77 0.26
N ASP A 53 -8.43 -16.86 1.43
CA ASP A 53 -7.96 -15.68 2.11
C ASP A 53 -7.13 -14.94 1.05
N ALA A 54 -7.66 -13.82 0.60
CA ALA A 54 -6.87 -12.87 -0.15
C ALA A 54 -5.77 -12.48 0.84
N ALA A 55 -4.60 -13.12 0.72
CA ALA A 55 -3.44 -12.81 1.53
C ALA A 55 -3.25 -11.30 1.44
N GLU A 56 -3.40 -10.62 2.56
CA GLU A 56 -3.22 -9.17 2.65
C GLU A 56 -1.80 -8.89 2.19
N LYS A 57 -1.71 -8.19 1.06
CA LYS A 57 -0.45 -7.89 0.41
C LYS A 57 0.12 -6.63 1.03
N GLY A 58 0.99 -6.76 2.01
CA GLY A 58 1.72 -5.64 2.60
C GLY A 58 2.88 -5.17 1.73
N ALA A 59 3.19 -3.87 1.77
CA ALA A 59 4.40 -3.33 1.19
C ALA A 59 5.60 -3.71 2.08
N GLY A 60 6.62 -4.38 1.52
CA GLY A 60 7.81 -4.83 2.23
C GLY A 60 9.09 -4.15 1.75
N LEU A 61 10.12 -4.16 2.59
CA LEU A 61 11.47 -3.78 2.22
C LEU A 61 12.20 -4.99 1.64
N ARG A 62 12.66 -4.92 0.39
CA ARG A 62 13.54 -5.92 -0.19
C ARG A 62 14.99 -5.65 0.17
N LEU A 63 15.70 -6.71 0.53
CA LEU A 63 17.11 -6.70 0.79
C LEU A 63 17.88 -7.32 -0.37
N TYR A 64 18.97 -6.69 -0.75
CA TYR A 64 19.88 -7.15 -1.77
C TYR A 64 21.29 -7.28 -1.19
N GLY A 65 21.99 -8.35 -1.55
CA GLY A 65 23.39 -8.48 -1.26
C GLY A 65 24.26 -7.54 -2.11
N GLN A 66 25.54 -7.48 -1.81
CA GLN A 66 26.48 -6.59 -2.51
C GLN A 66 26.65 -6.91 -4.00
N THR A 67 26.41 -8.14 -4.41
CA THR A 67 26.45 -8.59 -5.81
C THR A 67 25.11 -8.45 -6.53
N GLY A 68 24.09 -7.91 -5.82
CA GLY A 68 22.75 -7.67 -6.36
C GLY A 68 21.81 -8.88 -6.27
N GLU A 69 22.25 -9.96 -5.60
CA GLU A 69 21.36 -11.09 -5.31
C GLU A 69 20.27 -10.68 -4.32
N GLU A 70 19.04 -11.11 -4.56
CA GLU A 70 17.93 -10.88 -3.67
C GLU A 70 18.06 -11.79 -2.44
N LEU A 71 18.14 -11.18 -1.25
CA LEU A 71 18.21 -11.88 0.04
C LEU A 71 16.84 -12.05 0.71
N GLY A 72 15.79 -11.56 0.06
CA GLY A 72 14.43 -11.61 0.58
C GLY A 72 13.97 -10.30 1.21
N PHE A 73 12.99 -10.39 2.10
CA PHE A 73 12.41 -9.22 2.75
C PHE A 73 13.03 -8.98 4.11
N ALA A 74 13.24 -7.71 4.46
CA ALA A 74 13.61 -7.34 5.81
C ALA A 74 12.45 -7.72 6.78
N PRO A 75 12.77 -8.46 7.86
CA PRO A 75 11.73 -8.92 8.78
C PRO A 75 11.14 -7.79 9.63
N ARG A 76 11.70 -6.58 9.62
CA ARG A 76 11.19 -5.44 10.38
C ARG A 76 11.48 -4.12 9.66
N LEU A 77 10.51 -3.62 8.96
CA LEU A 77 10.34 -2.21 8.68
C LEU A 77 9.35 -1.70 9.73
N GLN A 78 9.66 -0.60 10.38
CA GLN A 78 8.74 0.13 11.26
C GLN A 78 8.65 1.57 10.77
N THR A 79 7.44 2.10 10.65
CA THR A 79 7.21 3.48 10.23
C THR A 79 6.54 4.26 11.37
N ARG A 80 7.07 5.43 11.70
CA ARG A 80 6.44 6.40 12.58
C ARG A 80 6.16 7.67 11.80
N VAL A 81 4.94 8.15 11.89
CA VAL A 81 4.51 9.40 11.26
C VAL A 81 4.12 10.37 12.36
N SER A 82 4.75 11.53 12.38
CA SER A 82 4.36 12.65 13.24
C SER A 82 4.04 13.87 12.39
N ALA A 83 2.87 14.47 12.60
CA ALA A 83 2.42 15.64 11.88
C ALA A 83 2.13 16.79 12.86
N THR A 84 2.57 18.00 12.51
CA THR A 84 2.17 19.22 13.20
C THR A 84 1.40 20.09 12.23
N VAL A 85 0.15 20.35 12.54
CA VAL A 85 -0.74 21.20 11.75
C VAL A 85 -0.80 22.58 12.37
N THR A 86 -0.50 23.60 11.59
CA THR A 86 -0.62 25.02 11.99
C THR A 86 -1.43 25.76 10.94
N GLY A 87 -2.64 26.18 11.31
CA GLY A 87 -3.60 26.72 10.35
C GLY A 87 -3.89 25.72 9.23
N MET A 88 -3.56 26.07 7.98
CA MET A 88 -3.81 25.25 6.78
C MET A 88 -2.58 24.43 6.33
N LEU A 89 -1.50 24.43 7.09
CA LEU A 89 -0.25 23.77 6.73
C LEU A 89 0.07 22.66 7.71
N ALA A 90 0.30 21.45 7.19
CA ALA A 90 0.86 20.33 7.91
C ALA A 90 2.36 20.20 7.59
N ARG A 91 3.19 20.12 8.62
CA ARG A 91 4.57 19.63 8.55
C ARG A 91 4.56 18.20 9.06
N VAL A 92 5.01 17.30 8.22
CA VAL A 92 4.99 15.87 8.49
C VAL A 92 6.41 15.33 8.50
N ARG A 93 6.70 14.51 9.50
CA ARG A 93 7.94 13.73 9.62
C ARG A 93 7.59 12.26 9.54
N VAL A 94 8.25 11.55 8.65
CA VAL A 94 8.17 10.10 8.49
C VAL A 94 9.53 9.51 8.89
N GLU A 95 9.54 8.66 9.89
CA GLU A 95 10.71 7.93 10.37
C GLU A 95 10.55 6.45 10.00
N GLN A 96 11.49 5.91 9.25
CA GLN A 96 11.50 4.52 8.81
C GLN A 96 12.73 3.82 9.37
N HIS A 97 12.52 2.72 10.08
CA HIS A 97 13.56 1.92 10.69
C HIS A 97 13.77 0.63 9.91
N PHE A 98 14.96 0.45 9.36
CA PHE A 98 15.37 -0.71 8.59
C PHE A 98 16.37 -1.53 9.37
N SER A 99 16.07 -2.79 9.65
CA SER A 99 17.02 -3.68 10.33
C SER A 99 17.55 -4.71 9.35
N ASN A 100 18.87 -4.92 9.38
CA ASN A 100 19.53 -6.01 8.67
C ASN A 100 19.78 -7.17 9.63
N PRO A 101 18.95 -8.23 9.60
CA PRO A 101 19.12 -9.37 10.51
C PRO A 101 20.13 -10.40 9.98
N SER A 102 20.66 -10.20 8.76
CA SER A 102 21.59 -11.15 8.13
C SER A 102 23.05 -10.92 8.58
N ASP A 103 23.90 -11.89 8.31
CA ASP A 103 25.34 -11.80 8.53
C ASP A 103 26.09 -11.11 7.38
N ALA A 104 25.36 -10.60 6.38
CA ALA A 104 25.92 -9.95 5.19
C ALA A 104 25.58 -8.45 5.16
N TRP A 105 26.40 -7.70 4.41
CA TRP A 105 26.06 -6.31 4.07
C TRP A 105 24.94 -6.29 3.06
N VAL A 106 23.90 -5.45 3.28
CA VAL A 106 22.74 -5.41 2.43
C VAL A 106 22.46 -4.01 1.93
N GLU A 107 21.65 -3.96 0.86
CA GLU A 107 20.99 -2.77 0.36
C GLU A 107 19.47 -2.96 0.54
N GLY A 108 18.81 -1.94 1.07
CA GLY A 108 17.37 -1.92 1.27
C GLY A 108 16.70 -0.98 0.27
N ILE A 109 15.62 -1.45 -0.38
CA ILE A 109 14.81 -0.63 -1.29
C ILE A 109 13.34 -0.70 -0.85
N TYR A 110 12.76 0.47 -0.65
CA TYR A 110 11.39 0.62 -0.20
C TYR A 110 10.62 1.64 -1.02
N VAL A 111 9.46 1.26 -1.53
CA VAL A 111 8.54 2.13 -2.28
C VAL A 111 7.40 2.55 -1.38
N PHE A 112 7.14 3.83 -1.28
CA PHE A 112 6.08 4.37 -0.42
C PHE A 112 5.40 5.59 -1.06
N PRO A 113 4.14 5.87 -0.66
CA PRO A 113 3.43 7.04 -1.16
C PRO A 113 3.71 8.27 -0.30
N LEU A 114 3.68 9.44 -0.95
CA LEU A 114 3.48 10.73 -0.30
C LEU A 114 2.28 11.44 -0.97
N PRO A 115 1.69 12.46 -0.33
CA PRO A 115 0.68 13.28 -0.98
C PRO A 115 1.20 13.90 -2.28
N VAL A 116 0.33 14.06 -3.27
CA VAL A 116 0.71 14.61 -4.60
C VAL A 116 1.28 16.03 -4.51
N ASP A 117 0.82 16.79 -3.52
CA ASP A 117 1.22 18.17 -3.23
C ASP A 117 2.26 18.26 -2.10
N ALA A 118 2.85 17.14 -1.69
CA ALA A 118 3.91 17.12 -0.69
C ALA A 118 5.18 17.80 -1.23
N ALA A 119 5.70 18.75 -0.47
CA ALA A 119 7.00 19.36 -0.70
C ALA A 119 8.01 18.78 0.31
N VAL A 120 8.83 17.84 -0.14
CA VAL A 120 9.90 17.26 0.68
C VAL A 120 11.01 18.31 0.83
N ASP A 121 11.35 18.64 2.07
CA ASP A 121 12.36 19.65 2.37
C ASP A 121 13.56 19.09 3.14
N ARG A 122 13.47 17.87 3.68
CA ARG A 122 14.57 17.25 4.43
C ARG A 122 14.61 15.74 4.31
N LEU A 123 15.81 15.21 4.19
CA LEU A 123 16.14 13.80 4.30
C LEU A 123 17.31 13.65 5.27
N ARG A 124 17.19 12.77 6.27
CA ARG A 124 18.27 12.39 7.17
C ARG A 124 18.38 10.87 7.27
N MET A 125 19.59 10.40 7.45
CA MET A 125 19.85 9.00 7.76
C MET A 125 20.64 8.91 9.06
N HIS A 126 20.12 8.19 10.03
CA HIS A 126 20.80 7.87 11.28
C HIS A 126 21.40 6.47 11.18
N TYR A 127 22.70 6.38 11.36
CA TYR A 127 23.43 5.15 11.11
C TYR A 127 24.73 5.12 11.93
N GLY A 128 24.96 4.05 12.71
CA GLY A 128 26.18 3.87 13.49
C GLY A 128 26.51 5.05 14.43
N GLY A 129 25.49 5.66 15.04
CA GLY A 129 25.60 6.83 15.91
C GLY A 129 25.90 8.14 15.17
N ARG A 130 25.83 8.15 13.84
CA ARG A 130 26.04 9.34 12.99
C ARG A 130 24.71 9.78 12.37
N VAL A 131 24.60 11.08 12.11
CA VAL A 131 23.50 11.65 11.33
C VAL A 131 24.09 12.15 10.01
N ILE A 132 23.56 11.64 8.91
CA ILE A 132 23.90 12.06 7.54
C ILE A 132 22.71 12.89 7.04
N GLU A 133 22.95 14.15 6.72
CA GLU A 133 21.95 15.04 6.15
C GLU A 133 21.99 14.96 4.63
N GLY A 134 20.81 14.74 4.03
CA GLY A 134 20.66 14.67 2.58
C GLY A 134 20.64 16.05 1.95
N GLU A 135 21.14 16.14 0.75
CA GLU A 135 21.08 17.35 -0.09
C GLU A 135 20.02 17.17 -1.17
N ILE A 136 19.21 18.20 -1.39
CA ILE A 136 18.27 18.24 -2.50
C ILE A 136 19.05 18.56 -3.77
N GLN A 137 19.07 17.61 -4.70
CA GLN A 137 19.81 17.72 -5.97
C GLN A 137 18.89 17.38 -7.14
N GLU A 138 19.35 17.72 -8.35
CA GLU A 138 18.71 17.21 -9.57
C GLU A 138 18.79 15.68 -9.60
N LYS A 139 17.71 15.02 -10.04
CA LYS A 139 17.50 13.55 -9.95
C LYS A 139 18.72 12.74 -10.45
N ALA A 140 19.24 13.06 -11.63
CA ALA A 140 20.37 12.34 -12.19
C ALA A 140 21.67 12.58 -11.38
N GLN A 141 21.84 13.77 -10.80
CA GLN A 141 22.99 14.08 -9.95
C GLN A 141 22.90 13.36 -8.61
N ALA A 142 21.74 13.37 -7.95
CA ALA A 142 21.50 12.64 -6.70
C ALA A 142 21.79 11.15 -6.87
N ARG A 143 21.32 10.56 -7.96
CA ARG A 143 21.55 9.14 -8.28
C ARG A 143 23.05 8.85 -8.49
N ARG A 144 23.78 9.67 -9.24
CA ARG A 144 25.26 9.53 -9.39
C ARG A 144 26.00 9.65 -8.05
N THR A 145 25.57 10.56 -7.18
CA THR A 145 26.17 10.72 -5.85
C THR A 145 25.95 9.49 -4.98
N TYR A 146 24.73 8.95 -5.00
CA TYR A 146 24.39 7.71 -4.30
C TYR A 146 25.21 6.53 -4.79
N GLU A 147 25.25 6.28 -6.10
CA GLU A 147 25.99 5.18 -6.71
C GLU A 147 27.48 5.24 -6.40
N LYS A 148 28.07 6.44 -6.42
CA LYS A 148 29.47 6.65 -6.03
C LYS A 148 29.71 6.30 -4.55
N ALA A 149 28.82 6.71 -3.65
CA ALA A 149 28.92 6.38 -2.22
C ALA A 149 28.75 4.88 -2.00
N ARG A 150 27.73 4.27 -2.63
CA ARG A 150 27.45 2.83 -2.62
C ARG A 150 28.69 2.02 -3.07
N ALA A 151 29.23 2.33 -4.23
CA ALA A 151 30.38 1.63 -4.80
C ALA A 151 31.67 1.79 -3.95
N SER A 152 31.76 2.86 -3.15
CA SER A 152 32.88 3.08 -2.22
C SER A 152 32.68 2.43 -0.83
N GLY A 153 31.63 1.63 -0.63
CA GLY A 153 31.32 0.97 0.63
C GLY A 153 30.81 1.92 1.73
N LYS A 154 30.42 3.14 1.38
CA LYS A 154 29.87 4.10 2.35
C LYS A 154 28.39 3.89 2.53
N GLY A 155 27.88 4.00 3.77
CA GLY A 155 26.45 4.11 4.01
C GLY A 155 25.89 5.32 3.27
N ALA A 156 24.83 5.11 2.50
CA ALA A 156 24.18 6.15 1.71
C ALA A 156 22.66 5.92 1.66
N SER A 157 21.91 7.00 1.55
CA SER A 157 20.47 6.95 1.31
C SER A 157 20.11 7.86 0.14
N LEU A 158 19.17 7.40 -0.68
CA LEU A 158 18.60 8.15 -1.79
C LEU A 158 17.09 8.12 -1.68
N LEU A 159 16.47 9.30 -1.67
CA LEU A 159 15.03 9.46 -1.86
C LEU A 159 14.79 9.93 -3.29
N ASP A 160 14.13 9.10 -4.07
CA ASP A 160 13.86 9.33 -5.49
C ASP A 160 12.36 9.40 -5.75
N GLN A 161 11.88 10.52 -6.29
CA GLN A 161 10.50 10.67 -6.70
C GLN A 161 10.29 10.02 -8.08
N GLN A 162 9.55 8.94 -8.12
CA GLN A 162 9.24 8.22 -9.37
C GLN A 162 7.99 8.77 -10.06
N ARG A 163 6.99 9.17 -9.28
CA ARG A 163 5.74 9.82 -9.71
C ARG A 163 5.39 10.91 -8.72
N ALA A 164 4.42 11.75 -9.03
CA ALA A 164 3.99 12.83 -8.16
C ALA A 164 3.68 12.36 -6.72
N ASN A 165 3.23 11.12 -6.56
CA ASN A 165 2.87 10.54 -5.26
C ASN A 165 3.57 9.21 -4.96
N ILE A 166 4.61 8.82 -5.70
CA ILE A 166 5.36 7.57 -5.47
C ILE A 166 6.83 7.90 -5.32
N PHE A 167 7.37 7.49 -4.19
CA PHE A 167 8.75 7.70 -3.80
C PHE A 167 9.42 6.35 -3.52
N THR A 168 10.70 6.28 -3.82
CA THR A 168 11.54 5.13 -3.50
C THR A 168 12.68 5.59 -2.60
N THR A 169 12.81 4.97 -1.46
CA THR A 169 14.01 5.09 -0.61
C THR A 169 14.93 3.92 -0.88
N SER A 170 16.19 4.22 -1.21
CA SER A 170 17.28 3.24 -1.29
C SER A 170 18.28 3.53 -0.18
N VAL A 171 18.68 2.49 0.55
CA VAL A 171 19.70 2.57 1.61
C VAL A 171 20.79 1.56 1.33
N ALA A 172 21.99 2.03 1.05
CA ALA A 172 23.13 1.19 0.69
C ALA A 172 24.04 0.91 1.88
N ASN A 173 24.72 -0.23 1.81
CA ASN A 173 25.77 -0.65 2.72
C ASN A 173 25.33 -0.66 4.20
N VAL A 174 24.21 -1.33 4.48
CA VAL A 174 23.76 -1.61 5.85
C VAL A 174 24.51 -2.84 6.37
N PRO A 175 25.32 -2.70 7.46
CA PRO A 175 26.08 -3.83 7.96
C PRO A 175 25.21 -4.91 8.60
N PRO A 176 25.80 -6.10 8.83
CA PRO A 176 25.19 -7.16 9.62
C PRO A 176 24.71 -6.68 10.99
N GLY A 177 23.48 -7.03 11.37
CA GLY A 177 22.89 -6.73 12.68
C GLY A 177 22.56 -5.26 12.96
N GLU A 178 22.84 -4.34 12.03
CA GLU A 178 22.61 -2.91 12.23
C GLU A 178 21.18 -2.48 11.86
N THR A 179 20.75 -1.40 12.51
CA THR A 179 19.50 -0.71 12.17
C THR A 179 19.81 0.68 11.65
N VAL A 180 19.21 1.01 10.51
CA VAL A 180 19.27 2.33 9.90
C VAL A 180 17.93 3.00 10.05
N GLN A 181 17.90 4.25 10.49
CA GLN A 181 16.71 5.09 10.49
C GLN A 181 16.82 6.12 9.36
N VAL A 182 15.81 6.16 8.51
CA VAL A 182 15.64 7.22 7.50
C VAL A 182 14.50 8.13 7.95
N GLU A 183 14.79 9.42 8.03
CA GLU A 183 13.85 10.47 8.38
C GLU A 183 13.58 11.36 7.16
N ILE A 184 12.32 11.50 6.81
CA ILE A 184 11.85 12.36 5.71
C ILE A 184 10.92 13.41 6.30
N GLU A 185 11.20 14.70 6.04
CA GLU A 185 10.27 15.77 6.38
C GLU A 185 9.68 16.38 5.10
N TYR A 186 8.39 16.63 5.14
CA TYR A 186 7.67 17.30 4.07
C TYR A 186 6.57 18.21 4.59
N GLN A 187 6.11 19.10 3.75
CA GLN A 187 4.99 19.97 4.00
C GLN A 187 3.87 19.68 3.01
N GLN A 188 2.62 19.77 3.49
CA GLN A 188 1.42 19.70 2.65
C GLN A 188 0.35 20.64 3.16
N ARG A 189 -0.57 21.03 2.28
CA ARG A 189 -1.73 21.85 2.65
C ARG A 189 -2.90 20.97 3.02
N LEU A 190 -3.64 21.37 4.06
CA LEU A 190 -4.93 20.76 4.36
C LEU A 190 -5.92 21.11 3.23
N ARG A 191 -6.76 20.16 2.91
CA ARG A 191 -7.90 20.42 2.04
C ARG A 191 -9.03 21.01 2.87
N TRP A 192 -9.70 21.99 2.29
CA TRP A 192 -10.94 22.56 2.84
C TRP A 192 -12.06 22.28 1.84
N LEU A 193 -13.10 21.59 2.29
CA LEU A 193 -14.27 21.30 1.49
C LEU A 193 -15.51 21.26 2.39
N GLU A 194 -16.54 22.01 2.03
CA GLU A 194 -17.88 21.97 2.67
C GLU A 194 -17.90 22.15 4.19
N GLY A 195 -16.95 22.89 4.73
CA GLY A 195 -16.87 23.15 6.18
C GLY A 195 -15.91 22.23 6.92
N GLU A 196 -15.26 21.30 6.23
CA GLU A 196 -14.34 20.33 6.81
C GLU A 196 -12.90 20.56 6.37
N PHE A 197 -11.97 20.41 7.31
CA PHE A 197 -10.55 20.29 7.02
C PHE A 197 -10.17 18.82 6.95
N SER A 198 -9.44 18.43 5.94
CA SER A 198 -8.92 17.07 5.84
C SER A 198 -7.41 17.04 5.66
N LEU A 199 -6.74 16.15 6.40
CA LEU A 199 -5.37 15.76 6.26
C LEU A 199 -5.34 14.30 5.81
N ARG A 200 -4.64 14.01 4.72
CA ARG A 200 -4.46 12.63 4.26
C ARG A 200 -2.99 12.26 4.37
N LEU A 201 -2.70 11.18 5.07
CA LEU A 201 -1.38 10.58 5.18
C LEU A 201 -1.42 9.24 4.43
N PRO A 202 -0.94 9.18 3.18
CA PRO A 202 -0.97 7.94 2.42
C PRO A 202 0.06 6.96 2.99
N MET A 203 -0.37 5.72 3.23
CA MET A 203 0.46 4.66 3.79
C MET A 203 0.71 3.52 2.80
N VAL A 204 -0.13 3.41 1.78
CA VAL A 204 -0.08 2.30 0.83
C VAL A 204 0.01 2.77 -0.61
N VAL A 205 0.87 2.11 -1.38
CA VAL A 205 0.85 2.23 -2.84
C VAL A 205 -0.07 1.14 -3.38
N GLY A 206 -1.30 1.52 -3.71
CA GLY A 206 -2.30 0.58 -4.22
C GLY A 206 -1.86 -0.09 -5.52
N PRO A 207 -2.26 -1.36 -5.76
CA PRO A 207 -1.99 -2.05 -7.00
C PRO A 207 -2.55 -1.27 -8.18
N ARG A 208 -1.77 -1.20 -9.27
CA ARG A 208 -2.14 -0.49 -10.50
C ARG A 208 -2.11 -1.47 -11.67
N TYR A 209 -2.99 -1.26 -12.62
CA TYR A 209 -2.85 -1.94 -13.90
C TYR A 209 -1.61 -1.40 -14.63
N ILE A 210 -0.69 -2.29 -14.98
CA ILE A 210 0.51 -1.98 -15.75
C ILE A 210 0.30 -2.53 -17.18
N PRO A 211 0.06 -1.66 -18.16
CA PRO A 211 -0.11 -2.07 -19.55
C PRO A 211 1.23 -2.43 -20.19
N GLY A 212 1.15 -3.17 -21.31
CA GLY A 212 2.30 -3.48 -22.16
C GLY A 212 2.84 -4.90 -21.99
N THR A 213 3.84 -5.22 -22.80
CA THR A 213 4.53 -6.50 -22.79
C THR A 213 5.77 -6.40 -21.93
N PRO A 214 6.03 -7.34 -21.00
CA PRO A 214 7.22 -7.32 -20.17
C PRO A 214 8.50 -7.26 -21.02
N LEU A 215 9.38 -6.33 -20.66
CA LEU A 215 10.72 -6.25 -21.24
C LEU A 215 11.59 -7.32 -20.59
N VAL A 216 12.20 -8.17 -21.40
CA VAL A 216 13.25 -9.10 -20.95
C VAL A 216 14.54 -8.27 -20.85
N THR A 217 14.78 -7.67 -19.68
CA THR A 217 16.02 -6.92 -19.45
C THR A 217 16.98 -7.83 -18.72
N GLU A 218 18.11 -8.18 -19.34
CA GLU A 218 19.26 -8.64 -18.59
C GLU A 218 19.68 -7.46 -17.71
N SER A 219 19.47 -7.60 -16.39
CA SER A 219 19.67 -6.51 -15.42
C SER A 219 21.17 -6.19 -15.30
N THR A 220 21.62 -5.18 -16.00
CA THR A 220 22.95 -4.59 -15.82
C THR A 220 22.92 -3.29 -15.00
N GLY A 221 21.93 -3.13 -14.12
CA GLY A 221 21.76 -1.91 -13.32
C GLY A 221 20.68 -2.05 -12.26
N PHE A 222 20.41 -0.95 -11.55
CA PHE A 222 19.34 -0.82 -10.58
C PHE A 222 17.98 -1.10 -11.24
N ALA A 223 17.55 -2.34 -11.20
CA ALA A 223 16.19 -2.73 -11.57
C ALA A 223 15.29 -2.43 -10.36
N GLY A 224 14.10 -1.92 -10.60
CA GLY A 224 13.11 -1.74 -9.55
C GLY A 224 12.70 -3.10 -8.96
N THR A 225 12.17 -3.06 -7.76
CA THR A 225 11.86 -4.24 -6.93
C THR A 225 10.38 -4.57 -6.88
N GLY A 226 9.59 -3.86 -7.68
CA GLY A 226 8.13 -3.96 -7.67
C GLY A 226 7.60 -5.31 -8.15
N TRP A 227 6.33 -5.57 -7.83
CA TRP A 227 5.62 -6.77 -8.28
C TRP A 227 5.45 -6.87 -9.80
N SER A 228 5.58 -5.74 -10.52
CA SER A 228 5.49 -5.70 -11.98
C SER A 228 6.86 -5.51 -12.60
N ALA A 229 7.16 -6.32 -13.60
CA ALA A 229 8.31 -6.09 -14.48
C ALA A 229 8.09 -4.82 -15.31
N ASP A 230 9.19 -4.22 -15.78
CA ASP A 230 9.15 -3.14 -16.76
C ASP A 230 8.53 -3.62 -18.06
N THR A 231 7.73 -2.78 -18.72
CA THR A 231 7.05 -3.10 -19.97
C THR A 231 7.41 -2.09 -21.06
N ASP A 232 7.08 -2.43 -22.31
CA ASP A 232 7.26 -1.54 -23.46
C ASP A 232 6.44 -0.23 -23.35
N GLN A 233 5.37 -0.23 -22.54
CA GLN A 233 4.53 0.95 -22.30
C GLN A 233 4.85 1.65 -20.97
N VAL A 234 5.39 0.93 -19.99
CA VAL A 234 5.78 1.44 -18.67
C VAL A 234 7.17 0.92 -18.34
N ALA A 235 8.18 1.60 -18.88
CA ALA A 235 9.57 1.19 -18.79
C ALA A 235 10.20 1.31 -17.38
N ASP A 236 9.45 1.78 -16.41
CA ASP A 236 9.83 1.93 -15.01
C ASP A 236 8.79 1.32 -14.05
N ALA A 237 8.02 0.33 -14.53
CA ALA A 237 6.99 -0.32 -13.74
C ALA A 237 7.52 -0.92 -12.43
N SER A 238 8.70 -1.51 -12.48
CA SER A 238 9.38 -2.08 -11.32
C SER A 238 9.79 -1.05 -10.26
N LEU A 239 9.92 0.22 -10.62
CA LEU A 239 10.26 1.31 -9.70
C LEU A 239 9.04 1.95 -9.04
N ILE A 240 7.85 1.80 -9.63
CA ILE A 240 6.61 2.43 -9.18
C ILE A 240 5.63 1.47 -8.53
N THR A 241 5.92 0.19 -8.53
CA THR A 241 5.13 -0.84 -7.87
C THR A 241 5.88 -1.32 -6.62
N PRO A 242 5.23 -1.40 -5.45
CA PRO A 242 5.89 -1.93 -4.26
C PRO A 242 6.15 -3.43 -4.41
N PRO A 243 7.16 -3.97 -3.76
CA PRO A 243 7.29 -5.40 -3.59
C PRO A 243 6.09 -5.92 -2.77
N VAL A 244 5.59 -7.10 -3.11
CA VAL A 244 4.47 -7.73 -2.41
C VAL A 244 5.00 -8.83 -1.52
N VAL A 245 4.68 -8.78 -0.23
CA VAL A 245 4.97 -9.83 0.74
C VAL A 245 3.72 -10.68 0.91
N GLU A 246 3.85 -11.99 0.74
CA GLU A 246 2.79 -12.94 1.08
C GLU A 246 2.94 -13.32 2.55
N GLY A 247 1.90 -13.07 3.34
CA GLY A 247 1.89 -13.37 4.78
C GLY A 247 1.00 -12.40 5.55
N ALA A 248 0.88 -12.56 6.86
CA ALA A 248 0.13 -11.64 7.71
C ALA A 248 0.76 -10.25 7.64
N ALA A 249 0.05 -9.28 7.06
CA ALA A 249 0.55 -7.92 6.80
C ALA A 249 0.96 -7.16 8.08
N GLY A 250 0.42 -7.54 9.22
CA GLY A 250 0.64 -6.86 10.49
C GLY A 250 2.06 -6.85 11.04
N ASP A 251 2.90 -7.79 10.60
CA ASP A 251 4.25 -7.95 11.16
C ASP A 251 5.35 -7.23 10.36
N PHE A 252 5.06 -6.77 9.14
CA PHE A 252 6.10 -6.28 8.23
C PHE A 252 6.38 -4.78 8.29
N ASN A 253 5.38 -3.95 8.53
CA ASN A 253 5.55 -2.50 8.63
C ASN A 253 4.48 -1.89 9.54
N PRO A 254 4.54 -2.07 10.86
CA PRO A 254 3.65 -1.37 11.77
C PRO A 254 3.88 0.13 11.66
N VAL A 255 2.79 0.87 11.47
CA VAL A 255 2.78 2.34 11.37
C VAL A 255 2.16 2.92 12.62
N SER A 256 2.87 3.78 13.32
CA SER A 256 2.32 4.64 14.38
C SER A 256 2.15 6.06 13.86
N ILE A 257 1.03 6.71 14.25
CA ILE A 257 0.68 8.05 13.79
C ILE A 257 0.35 8.92 14.99
N GLU A 258 0.95 10.11 15.02
CA GLU A 258 0.64 11.18 15.95
C GLU A 258 0.44 12.48 15.18
N VAL A 259 -0.68 13.17 15.41
CA VAL A 259 -0.98 14.46 14.79
C VAL A 259 -1.26 15.50 15.88
N ASP A 260 -0.41 16.52 15.94
CA ASP A 260 -0.63 17.71 16.77
C ASP A 260 -1.34 18.78 15.95
N LEU A 261 -2.60 19.06 16.27
CA LEU A 261 -3.41 20.09 15.64
C LEU A 261 -3.30 21.40 16.43
N ASN A 262 -2.79 22.43 15.78
CA ASN A 262 -2.73 23.79 16.31
C ASN A 262 -3.41 24.74 15.34
N ILE A 263 -4.73 24.64 15.27
CA ILE A 263 -5.53 25.35 14.25
C ILE A 263 -5.97 26.71 14.77
N GLY A 264 -6.00 26.89 16.10
CA GLY A 264 -6.47 28.14 16.74
C GLY A 264 -7.99 28.33 16.68
N LEU A 265 -8.72 27.29 16.29
CA LEU A 265 -10.18 27.24 16.20
C LEU A 265 -10.69 26.12 17.11
N HIS A 266 -11.88 26.30 17.64
CA HIS A 266 -12.60 25.21 18.30
C HIS A 266 -13.15 24.28 17.21
N LEU A 267 -12.75 23.01 17.23
CA LEU A 267 -13.26 21.98 16.33
C LEU A 267 -14.50 21.33 16.96
N VAL A 268 -15.50 21.09 16.14
CA VAL A 268 -16.75 20.45 16.57
C VAL A 268 -16.55 18.96 16.73
N ASP A 269 -15.79 18.37 15.80
CA ASP A 269 -15.48 16.95 15.77
C ASP A 269 -14.13 16.71 15.10
N ILE A 270 -13.48 15.61 15.46
CA ILE A 270 -12.22 15.13 14.88
C ILE A 270 -12.32 13.63 14.79
N ASP A 271 -12.32 13.10 13.58
CA ASP A 271 -12.41 11.67 13.31
C ASP A 271 -11.42 11.21 12.24
N SER A 272 -11.31 9.91 12.04
CA SER A 272 -10.59 9.29 10.94
C SER A 272 -11.48 8.24 10.28
N ALA A 273 -11.57 8.29 8.95
CA ALA A 273 -12.47 7.44 8.17
C ALA A 273 -12.13 5.93 8.25
N TYR A 274 -10.87 5.59 8.52
CA TYR A 274 -10.40 4.20 8.41
C TYR A 274 -9.75 3.64 9.68
N HIS A 275 -9.38 4.49 10.62
CA HIS A 275 -8.63 4.10 11.81
C HIS A 275 -9.28 4.67 13.07
N PRO A 276 -9.57 3.86 14.08
CA PRO A 276 -9.97 4.38 15.39
C PRO A 276 -8.88 5.29 15.95
N VAL A 277 -9.25 6.48 16.42
CA VAL A 277 -8.33 7.46 16.96
C VAL A 277 -8.70 7.88 18.37
N GLU A 278 -7.69 8.22 19.16
CA GLU A 278 -7.84 8.92 20.43
C GLU A 278 -7.54 10.40 20.21
N VAL A 279 -8.44 11.25 20.67
CA VAL A 279 -8.32 12.71 20.57
C VAL A 279 -8.23 13.29 21.96
N VAL A 280 -7.15 14.01 22.23
CA VAL A 280 -6.93 14.69 23.50
C VAL A 280 -6.78 16.20 23.27
N GLU A 281 -7.68 16.99 23.82
CA GLU A 281 -7.51 18.44 23.84
C GLU A 281 -6.44 18.81 24.87
N GLN A 282 -5.32 19.36 24.42
CA GLN A 282 -4.19 19.76 25.25
C GLN A 282 -4.34 21.20 25.78
N ALA A 283 -4.96 22.05 24.96
CA ALA A 283 -5.30 23.43 25.29
C ALA A 283 -6.38 23.90 24.30
N ALA A 284 -6.99 25.05 24.57
CA ALA A 284 -8.01 25.63 23.70
C ALA A 284 -7.51 25.71 22.23
N GLY A 285 -8.18 25.00 21.32
CA GLY A 285 -7.83 24.92 19.91
C GLY A 285 -6.55 24.15 19.59
N ARG A 286 -6.07 23.33 20.54
CA ARG A 286 -4.92 22.43 20.37
C ARG A 286 -5.31 21.01 20.72
N TYR A 287 -5.16 20.12 19.78
CA TYR A 287 -5.54 18.72 19.93
C TYR A 287 -4.38 17.81 19.56
N ARG A 288 -4.26 16.69 20.25
CA ARG A 288 -3.41 15.57 19.87
C ARG A 288 -4.28 14.42 19.44
N VAL A 289 -4.01 13.89 18.26
CA VAL A 289 -4.69 12.72 17.68
C VAL A 289 -3.68 11.60 17.53
N THR A 290 -4.00 10.44 18.08
CA THR A 290 -3.18 9.23 17.98
C THR A 290 -4.04 8.04 17.57
N LEU A 291 -3.42 7.00 17.02
CA LEU A 291 -4.11 5.74 16.76
C LEU A 291 -4.50 5.09 18.10
N ALA A 292 -5.76 4.65 18.23
CA ALA A 292 -6.26 4.02 19.46
C ALA A 292 -5.54 2.70 19.79
N GLU A 293 -5.08 1.97 18.77
CA GLU A 293 -4.33 0.71 18.91
C GLU A 293 -2.80 0.92 18.97
N GLY A 294 -2.35 2.17 18.97
CA GLY A 294 -0.93 2.55 18.99
C GLY A 294 -0.23 2.36 17.64
N SER A 295 -0.47 1.27 16.92
CA SER A 295 0.04 1.04 15.57
C SER A 295 -0.94 0.22 14.74
N VAL A 296 -0.89 0.41 13.42
CA VAL A 296 -1.70 -0.29 12.43
C VAL A 296 -0.82 -0.79 11.27
N PRO A 297 -1.23 -1.82 10.52
CA PRO A 297 -0.57 -2.20 9.28
C PRO A 297 -0.61 -1.07 8.25
N ALA A 298 0.44 -0.97 7.41
CA ALA A 298 0.49 -0.02 6.30
C ALA A 298 -0.37 -0.49 5.11
N GLU A 299 -1.66 -0.71 5.32
CA GLU A 299 -2.58 -1.25 4.31
C GLU A 299 -3.63 -0.25 3.82
N ARG A 300 -3.87 0.83 4.58
CA ARG A 300 -4.84 1.89 4.30
C ARG A 300 -4.25 3.23 4.63
N ASP A 301 -4.74 4.26 3.95
CA ASP A 301 -4.38 5.64 4.26
C ASP A 301 -5.00 6.09 5.60
N PHE A 302 -4.33 7.05 6.25
CA PHE A 302 -4.85 7.76 7.41
C PHE A 302 -5.43 9.10 6.95
#